data_36aeb5daee61e4adaa778fc1086943e3
#
_entry.id   36aeb5daee61e4adaa778fc1086943e3
#
_cell.length_a   1.000
_cell.length_b   1.000
_cell.length_c   1.000
_cell.angle_alpha   90.00
_cell.angle_beta   90.00
_cell.angle_gamma   90.00
#
_symmetry.space_group_name_H-M   'P 1'
#
loop_
_entity.id
_entity.type
_entity.pdbx_description
1 polymer ?
#
loop_
_entity_poly.entity_id
_entity_poly.type
_entity_poly.pdbx_seq_one_letter_code
_entity_poly.pdbx_strand_id
1 'polypeptide(L)'
;MTRNPFVWLVGAFVLIVLASATFFRVPETSQAIIVRLGKPNRIVNAYDAREPFGQTGAGLVAKIPFIETVIFIDKRVMDLDIPQQTVLSTDQLRLVVDAFARFRVTDPLRMYQTVRSETCVADALSRILGSRLRNELGKQPFTALLSPERGQLMDDIQARVNAEAGRYGAEIVDVRIKRADLPTGDPLESAFARMRTAREQEARNFRAQGAKQAQIMRANADAEAARIYANSFGKDADFYAFYRAMQAYQRTFNDGNANVVLSADNEFLREFKGRSR
;
A
#
# COMPACT_ATOMS: atom_id res chain seq x y z
N MET A 1 16.08 51.47 -67.28
CA MET A 1 16.28 50.60 -66.13
C MET A 1 15.78 49.21 -66.51
N THR A 2 16.65 48.35 -66.91
CA THR A 2 16.34 46.95 -67.34
C THR A 2 15.94 46.14 -66.14
N ARG A 3 14.65 45.84 -65.99
CA ARG A 3 14.11 44.89 -64.98
C ARG A 3 14.53 43.44 -65.40
N ASN A 4 15.69 43.01 -64.99
CA ASN A 4 16.14 41.65 -65.23
C ASN A 4 15.17 40.69 -64.58
N PRO A 5 14.40 39.86 -65.31
CA PRO A 5 13.44 38.92 -64.73
C PRO A 5 14.12 37.89 -63.78
N PHE A 6 15.38 37.67 -63.99
CA PHE A 6 16.23 36.77 -63.15
C PHE A 6 16.35 37.31 -61.71
N VAL A 7 16.50 38.67 -61.55
CA VAL A 7 16.57 39.29 -60.21
C VAL A 7 15.28 39.08 -59.41
N TRP A 8 14.11 39.21 -60.13
CA TRP A 8 12.82 38.94 -59.50
C TRP A 8 12.60 37.50 -59.17
N LEU A 9 13.05 36.57 -59.99
CA LEU A 9 13.01 35.14 -59.72
C LEU A 9 13.87 34.74 -58.48
N VAL A 10 15.06 35.28 -58.38
CA VAL A 10 15.94 35.08 -57.22
C VAL A 10 15.30 35.73 -55.96
N GLY A 11 14.76 36.92 -56.05
CA GLY A 11 14.08 37.58 -54.95
C GLY A 11 12.85 36.80 -54.44
N ALA A 12 12.03 36.30 -55.37
CA ALA A 12 10.89 35.46 -55.03
C ALA A 12 11.31 34.14 -54.36
N PHE A 13 12.36 33.51 -54.85
CA PHE A 13 12.92 32.29 -54.26
C PHE A 13 13.43 32.52 -52.84
N VAL A 14 14.20 33.59 -52.60
CA VAL A 14 14.67 33.95 -51.26
C VAL A 14 13.50 34.23 -50.33
N LEU A 15 12.45 34.90 -50.80
CA LEU A 15 11.27 35.17 -49.99
C LEU A 15 10.51 33.90 -49.63
N ILE A 16 10.36 32.95 -50.56
CA ILE A 16 9.77 31.64 -50.28
C ILE A 16 10.59 30.86 -49.26
N VAL A 17 11.90 30.84 -49.38
CA VAL A 17 12.80 30.18 -48.40
C VAL A 17 12.69 30.82 -47.02
N LEU A 18 12.68 32.15 -46.97
CA LEU A 18 12.50 32.86 -45.69
C LEU A 18 11.12 32.59 -45.08
N ALA A 19 10.06 32.60 -45.87
CA ALA A 19 8.70 32.29 -45.43
C ALA A 19 8.63 30.84 -44.89
N SER A 20 9.21 29.88 -45.59
CA SER A 20 9.29 28.48 -45.18
C SER A 20 10.09 28.30 -43.89
N ALA A 21 11.16 29.08 -43.68
CA ALA A 21 11.97 29.06 -42.46
C ALA A 21 11.30 29.79 -41.28
N THR A 22 10.34 30.66 -41.54
CA THR A 22 9.64 31.46 -40.52
C THR A 22 8.48 30.71 -39.91
N PHE A 23 7.73 29.93 -40.68
CA PHE A 23 6.56 29.23 -40.20
C PHE A 23 6.87 27.79 -39.85
N PHE A 24 6.37 27.34 -38.66
CA PHE A 24 6.44 25.97 -38.26
C PHE A 24 5.11 25.53 -37.65
N ARG A 25 4.84 24.24 -37.68
CA ARG A 25 3.61 23.64 -37.12
C ARG A 25 3.88 23.06 -35.73
N VAL A 26 3.02 23.45 -34.76
CA VAL A 26 2.96 22.85 -33.45
C VAL A 26 1.78 21.88 -33.43
N PRO A 27 1.99 20.56 -33.33
CA PRO A 27 0.90 19.60 -33.20
C PRO A 27 0.27 19.70 -31.81
N GLU A 28 -0.99 19.31 -31.71
CA GLU A 28 -1.75 19.29 -30.42
C GLU A 28 -1.08 18.47 -29.35
N THR A 29 -0.39 17.40 -29.74
CA THR A 29 0.30 16.47 -28.83
C THR A 29 1.58 17.02 -28.25
N SER A 30 2.06 18.19 -28.74
CA SER A 30 3.34 18.77 -28.32
C SER A 30 3.16 20.24 -27.92
N GLN A 31 3.90 20.62 -26.92
CA GLN A 31 4.14 22.02 -26.56
C GLN A 31 5.49 22.45 -27.08
N ALA A 32 5.67 23.72 -27.39
CA ALA A 32 6.90 24.23 -27.95
C ALA A 32 7.45 25.41 -27.16
N ILE A 33 8.74 25.39 -26.86
CA ILE A 33 9.46 26.53 -26.30
C ILE A 33 10.23 27.18 -27.45
N ILE A 34 10.01 28.48 -27.65
CA ILE A 34 10.78 29.30 -28.59
C ILE A 34 11.91 29.98 -27.79
N VAL A 35 13.12 29.62 -28.15
CA VAL A 35 14.35 30.07 -27.48
C VAL A 35 15.02 31.07 -28.43
N ARG A 36 15.27 32.30 -27.97
CA ARG A 36 16.01 33.33 -28.71
C ARG A 36 17.41 33.48 -28.13
N LEU A 37 18.42 33.20 -28.94
CA LEU A 37 19.84 33.32 -28.54
C LEU A 37 20.12 32.67 -27.18
N GLY A 38 19.56 31.47 -26.92
CA GLY A 38 19.75 30.74 -25.68
C GLY A 38 18.81 31.12 -24.51
N LYS A 39 18.00 32.18 -24.65
CA LYS A 39 17.01 32.57 -23.65
C LYS A 39 15.61 32.15 -24.07
N PRO A 40 14.84 31.43 -23.21
CA PRO A 40 13.45 31.13 -23.49
C PRO A 40 12.66 32.43 -23.61
N ASN A 41 11.93 32.58 -24.71
CA ASN A 41 11.19 33.81 -25.06
C ASN A 41 9.68 33.61 -24.84
N ARG A 42 9.10 32.55 -25.40
CA ARG A 42 7.67 32.26 -25.29
C ARG A 42 7.40 30.77 -25.39
N ILE A 43 6.27 30.37 -24.84
CA ILE A 43 5.75 29.00 -24.91
C ILE A 43 4.54 29.01 -25.83
N VAL A 44 4.39 27.94 -26.61
CA VAL A 44 3.27 27.75 -27.54
C VAL A 44 2.63 26.41 -27.18
N ASN A 45 1.30 26.39 -27.11
CA ASN A 45 0.50 25.20 -26.77
C ASN A 45 0.91 24.58 -25.42
N ALA A 46 1.13 25.42 -24.40
CA ALA A 46 1.38 24.94 -23.05
C ALA A 46 0.25 24.03 -22.55
N TYR A 47 0.55 23.06 -21.71
CA TYR A 47 -0.49 22.25 -21.11
C TYR A 47 -1.34 23.07 -20.12
N ASP A 48 -2.66 23.08 -20.34
CA ASP A 48 -3.65 23.59 -19.40
C ASP A 48 -4.80 22.58 -19.28
N ALA A 49 -5.06 22.10 -18.06
CA ALA A 49 -6.13 21.14 -17.78
C ALA A 49 -7.55 21.73 -17.98
N ARG A 50 -7.67 23.06 -18.05
CA ARG A 50 -8.94 23.79 -18.15
C ARG A 50 -9.24 24.29 -19.55
N GLU A 51 -8.31 24.09 -20.48
CA GLU A 51 -8.43 24.61 -21.83
C GLU A 51 -9.52 23.86 -22.62
N PRO A 52 -10.54 24.53 -23.15
CA PRO A 52 -11.59 23.84 -23.88
C PRO A 52 -11.06 23.27 -25.20
N PHE A 53 -11.68 22.19 -25.64
CA PHE A 53 -11.34 21.53 -26.90
C PHE A 53 -11.40 22.50 -28.08
N GLY A 54 -10.34 22.54 -28.90
CA GLY A 54 -10.22 23.36 -30.09
C GLY A 54 -9.79 24.81 -29.87
N GLN A 55 -9.52 25.21 -28.62
CA GLN A 55 -8.99 26.55 -28.30
C GLN A 55 -7.53 26.51 -27.85
N THR A 56 -6.84 25.43 -28.14
CA THR A 56 -5.43 25.25 -27.83
C THR A 56 -4.53 26.13 -28.68
N GLY A 57 -3.33 26.40 -28.19
CA GLY A 57 -2.31 27.15 -28.95
C GLY A 57 -1.64 26.34 -30.07
N ALA A 58 -2.18 25.19 -30.46
CA ALA A 58 -1.67 24.36 -31.55
C ALA A 58 -1.95 25.00 -32.90
N GLY A 59 -1.12 24.72 -33.88
CA GLY A 59 -1.30 25.21 -35.25
C GLY A 59 -0.03 25.78 -35.89
N LEU A 60 -0.20 26.71 -36.80
CA LEU A 60 0.89 27.35 -37.50
C LEU A 60 1.40 28.57 -36.71
N VAL A 61 2.66 28.55 -36.37
CA VAL A 61 3.30 29.57 -35.54
C VAL A 61 4.51 30.13 -36.27
N ALA A 62 4.72 31.46 -36.16
CA ALA A 62 5.86 32.13 -36.76
C ALA A 62 7.04 32.22 -35.76
N LYS A 63 8.24 31.99 -36.25
CA LYS A 63 9.53 32.25 -35.56
C LYS A 63 10.43 33.13 -36.38
N ILE A 64 11.37 33.82 -35.76
CA ILE A 64 12.39 34.58 -36.46
C ILE A 64 13.47 33.60 -36.93
N PRO A 65 13.64 33.38 -38.26
CA PRO A 65 14.64 32.46 -38.76
C PRO A 65 16.05 32.88 -38.31
N PHE A 66 16.94 31.93 -38.09
CA PHE A 66 18.33 32.08 -37.64
C PHE A 66 18.55 32.60 -36.22
N ILE A 67 17.56 33.24 -35.60
CA ILE A 67 17.67 33.81 -34.25
C ILE A 67 16.89 32.97 -33.22
N GLU A 68 15.75 32.43 -33.63
CA GLU A 68 14.90 31.63 -32.74
C GLU A 68 14.97 30.14 -33.07
N THR A 69 15.18 29.33 -32.04
CA THR A 69 15.13 27.88 -32.10
C THR A 69 13.90 27.39 -31.40
N VAL A 70 13.24 26.36 -31.94
CA VAL A 70 12.04 25.76 -31.39
C VAL A 70 12.44 24.40 -30.74
N ILE A 71 12.02 24.20 -29.52
CA ILE A 71 12.19 22.95 -28.79
C ILE A 71 10.80 22.40 -28.55
N PHE A 72 10.52 21.22 -29.09
CA PHE A 72 9.28 20.50 -28.89
C PHE A 72 9.38 19.61 -27.64
N ILE A 73 8.29 19.56 -26.90
CA ILE A 73 8.14 18.78 -25.67
C ILE A 73 6.80 18.05 -25.76
N ASP A 74 6.76 16.76 -25.46
CA ASP A 74 5.53 15.98 -25.50
C ASP A 74 4.55 16.46 -24.40
N LYS A 75 3.29 16.72 -24.79
CA LYS A 75 2.19 17.15 -23.90
C LYS A 75 1.44 15.95 -23.31
N ARG A 76 1.62 14.77 -23.88
CA ARG A 76 0.96 13.54 -23.46
C ARG A 76 1.53 13.00 -22.15
N VAL A 77 0.80 12.07 -21.58
CA VAL A 77 1.29 11.29 -20.44
C VAL A 77 2.34 10.29 -20.94
N MET A 78 3.50 10.30 -20.32
CA MET A 78 4.64 9.44 -20.62
C MET A 78 4.82 8.41 -19.51
N ASP A 79 5.27 7.22 -19.88
CA ASP A 79 5.59 6.17 -18.94
C ASP A 79 7.01 6.34 -18.37
N LEU A 80 7.14 6.01 -17.10
CA LEU A 80 8.39 6.02 -16.35
C LEU A 80 8.59 4.67 -15.67
N ASP A 81 9.45 3.84 -16.21
CA ASP A 81 9.84 2.60 -15.57
C ASP A 81 10.88 2.86 -14.46
N ILE A 82 10.63 2.25 -13.31
CA ILE A 82 11.52 2.35 -12.16
C ILE A 82 12.34 1.06 -12.11
N PRO A 83 13.68 1.14 -12.08
CA PRO A 83 14.50 -0.06 -11.88
C PRO A 83 14.09 -0.82 -10.64
N GLN A 84 14.22 -2.15 -10.68
CA GLN A 84 13.92 -3.01 -9.54
C GLN A 84 14.56 -2.49 -8.26
N GLN A 85 13.72 -2.33 -7.23
CA GLN A 85 14.13 -1.86 -5.91
C GLN A 85 14.08 -3.00 -4.91
N THR A 86 15.20 -3.21 -4.22
CA THR A 86 15.19 -4.10 -3.05
C THR A 86 14.83 -3.29 -1.81
N VAL A 87 13.77 -3.69 -1.15
CA VAL A 87 13.22 -3.03 0.05
C VAL A 87 13.20 -4.02 1.21
N LEU A 88 13.57 -3.58 2.40
CA LEU A 88 13.39 -4.34 3.64
C LEU A 88 12.13 -3.84 4.34
N SER A 89 11.13 -4.73 4.47
CA SER A 89 9.87 -4.42 5.17
C SER A 89 10.06 -4.40 6.69
N THR A 90 9.06 -3.90 7.43
CA THR A 90 9.07 -3.94 8.90
C THR A 90 9.10 -5.38 9.46
N ASP A 91 8.58 -6.34 8.70
CA ASP A 91 8.60 -7.78 9.03
C ASP A 91 9.98 -8.42 8.80
N GLN A 92 11.01 -7.61 8.48
CA GLN A 92 12.35 -8.06 8.11
C GLN A 92 12.38 -8.95 6.86
N LEU A 93 11.37 -8.84 6.00
CA LEU A 93 11.35 -9.51 4.71
C LEU A 93 12.02 -8.62 3.66
N ARG A 94 12.95 -9.20 2.92
CA ARG A 94 13.57 -8.54 1.78
C ARG A 94 12.67 -8.72 0.56
N LEU A 95 12.18 -7.63 0.00
CA LEU A 95 11.26 -7.61 -1.14
C LEU A 95 11.97 -7.06 -2.36
N VAL A 96 11.68 -7.63 -3.51
CA VAL A 96 12.05 -7.09 -4.82
C VAL A 96 10.79 -6.49 -5.43
N VAL A 97 10.80 -5.17 -5.62
CA VAL A 97 9.64 -4.42 -6.07
C VAL A 97 9.92 -3.81 -7.44
N ASP A 98 9.05 -4.11 -8.40
CA ASP A 98 8.96 -3.47 -9.70
C ASP A 98 7.81 -2.48 -9.69
N ALA A 99 8.07 -1.25 -10.09
CA ALA A 99 7.08 -0.21 -10.15
C ALA A 99 7.20 0.61 -11.43
N PHE A 100 6.14 1.29 -11.78
CA PHE A 100 6.13 2.29 -12.84
C PHE A 100 5.34 3.51 -12.40
N ALA A 101 5.60 4.62 -13.02
CA ALA A 101 4.80 5.82 -12.87
C ALA A 101 4.44 6.37 -14.24
N ARG A 102 3.44 7.20 -14.28
CA ARG A 102 3.10 8.00 -15.43
C ARG A 102 3.26 9.45 -15.07
N PHE A 103 3.92 10.20 -15.91
CA PHE A 103 4.17 11.61 -15.70
C PHE A 103 3.85 12.42 -16.95
N ARG A 104 3.73 13.71 -16.77
CA ARG A 104 3.47 14.68 -17.83
C ARG A 104 4.24 15.95 -17.53
N VAL A 105 4.70 16.63 -18.57
CA VAL A 105 5.33 17.95 -18.44
C VAL A 105 4.24 19.01 -18.46
N THR A 106 4.04 19.70 -17.33
CA THR A 106 3.04 20.76 -17.16
C THR A 106 3.65 22.15 -17.33
N ASP A 107 4.92 22.33 -16.93
CA ASP A 107 5.65 23.57 -17.07
C ASP A 107 6.92 23.36 -17.93
N PRO A 108 6.81 23.51 -19.25
CA PRO A 108 7.93 23.29 -20.16
C PRO A 108 9.08 24.27 -19.92
N LEU A 109 8.79 25.51 -19.45
CA LEU A 109 9.82 26.50 -19.17
C LEU A 109 10.71 26.06 -18.01
N ARG A 110 10.09 25.64 -16.91
CA ARG A 110 10.81 25.15 -15.73
C ARG A 110 11.62 23.91 -16.06
N MET A 111 11.05 22.96 -16.83
CA MET A 111 11.75 21.80 -17.31
C MET A 111 13.01 22.18 -18.10
N TYR A 112 12.87 23.08 -19.07
CA TYR A 112 14.00 23.53 -19.90
C TYR A 112 15.10 24.21 -19.07
N GLN A 113 14.73 25.03 -18.08
CA GLN A 113 15.69 25.71 -17.20
C GLN A 113 16.44 24.76 -16.28
N THR A 114 15.78 23.68 -15.85
CA THR A 114 16.32 22.76 -14.84
C THR A 114 17.12 21.59 -15.46
N VAL A 115 16.53 20.90 -16.42
CA VAL A 115 17.08 19.64 -16.95
C VAL A 115 17.20 19.62 -18.48
N ARG A 116 16.61 20.55 -19.18
CA ARG A 116 16.69 20.77 -20.64
C ARG A 116 16.06 19.71 -21.55
N SER A 117 15.85 18.48 -21.09
CA SER A 117 15.26 17.42 -21.91
C SER A 117 14.29 16.55 -21.13
N GLU A 118 13.34 15.92 -21.82
CA GLU A 118 12.37 14.97 -21.24
C GLU A 118 13.06 13.72 -20.66
N THR A 119 14.10 13.24 -21.31
CA THR A 119 14.87 12.09 -20.82
C THR A 119 15.53 12.40 -19.49
N CYS A 120 16.11 13.58 -19.32
CA CYS A 120 16.69 14.01 -18.05
C CYS A 120 15.63 14.19 -16.95
N VAL A 121 14.39 14.62 -17.30
CA VAL A 121 13.25 14.62 -16.34
C VAL A 121 12.95 13.20 -15.92
N ALA A 122 12.78 12.27 -16.87
CA ALA A 122 12.50 10.88 -16.58
C ALA A 122 13.56 10.25 -15.65
N ASP A 123 14.84 10.47 -15.94
CA ASP A 123 15.95 9.97 -15.12
C ASP A 123 15.92 10.57 -13.69
N ALA A 124 15.66 11.86 -13.57
CA ALA A 124 15.56 12.52 -12.27
C ALA A 124 14.37 11.99 -11.45
N LEU A 125 13.21 11.89 -12.09
CA LEU A 125 12.00 11.36 -11.45
C LEU A 125 12.14 9.89 -11.08
N SER A 126 12.78 9.06 -11.91
CA SER A 126 13.04 7.64 -11.61
C SER A 126 13.86 7.48 -10.33
N ARG A 127 14.92 8.27 -10.15
CA ARG A 127 15.75 8.25 -8.94
C ARG A 127 14.97 8.70 -7.70
N ILE A 128 14.22 9.80 -7.82
CA ILE A 128 13.41 10.34 -6.71
C ILE A 128 12.35 9.32 -6.30
N LEU A 129 11.62 8.79 -7.27
CA LEU A 129 10.54 7.84 -7.05
C LEU A 129 11.06 6.51 -6.47
N GLY A 130 12.18 5.99 -6.99
CA GLY A 130 12.82 4.79 -6.44
C GLY A 130 13.26 4.96 -4.99
N SER A 131 13.81 6.13 -4.63
CA SER A 131 14.17 6.45 -3.25
C SER A 131 12.94 6.57 -2.33
N ARG A 132 11.89 7.27 -2.78
CA ARG A 132 10.66 7.43 -2.01
C ARG A 132 9.92 6.11 -1.85
N LEU A 133 9.83 5.32 -2.92
CA LEU A 133 9.24 3.99 -2.90
C LEU A 133 9.92 3.11 -1.85
N ARG A 134 11.26 3.06 -1.86
CA ARG A 134 12.04 2.30 -0.87
C ARG A 134 11.77 2.75 0.56
N ASN A 135 11.72 4.06 0.79
CA ASN A 135 11.51 4.62 2.11
C ASN A 135 10.10 4.37 2.64
N GLU A 136 9.07 4.52 1.81
CA GLU A 136 7.68 4.33 2.25
C GLU A 136 7.32 2.85 2.37
N LEU A 137 7.76 2.00 1.44
CA LEU A 137 7.55 0.55 1.54
C LEU A 137 8.30 -0.08 2.72
N GLY A 138 9.48 0.45 3.06
CA GLY A 138 10.26 -0.01 4.22
C GLY A 138 9.58 0.25 5.57
N LYS A 139 8.59 1.14 5.63
CA LYS A 139 7.80 1.42 6.84
C LYS A 139 6.58 0.51 7.00
N GLN A 140 6.28 -0.29 5.98
CA GLN A 140 5.08 -1.11 5.93
C GLN A 140 5.42 -2.60 6.06
N PRO A 141 4.52 -3.42 6.65
CA PRO A 141 4.64 -4.86 6.59
C PRO A 141 4.31 -5.36 5.17
N PHE A 142 4.85 -6.53 4.82
CA PHE A 142 4.58 -7.13 3.50
C PHE A 142 3.08 -7.33 3.23
N THR A 143 2.31 -7.67 4.27
CA THR A 143 0.86 -7.88 4.19
C THR A 143 0.10 -6.63 3.73
N ALA A 144 0.57 -5.43 4.06
CA ALA A 144 -0.04 -4.17 3.61
C ALA A 144 0.04 -4.00 2.08
N LEU A 145 1.10 -4.54 1.45
CA LEU A 145 1.24 -4.50 -0.02
C LEU A 145 0.28 -5.44 -0.75
N LEU A 146 -0.26 -6.43 -0.05
CA LEU A 146 -1.23 -7.39 -0.58
C LEU A 146 -2.68 -7.02 -0.24
N SER A 147 -2.88 -6.02 0.62
CA SER A 147 -4.17 -5.55 1.08
C SER A 147 -4.71 -4.38 0.25
N PRO A 148 -5.99 -4.01 0.38
CA PRO A 148 -6.56 -2.79 -0.23
C PRO A 148 -5.85 -1.50 0.19
N GLU A 149 -5.18 -1.47 1.33
CA GLU A 149 -4.41 -0.33 1.84
C GLU A 149 -3.26 0.08 0.91
N ARG A 150 -2.82 -0.84 0.04
CA ARG A 150 -1.84 -0.56 -1.02
C ARG A 150 -2.23 0.65 -1.88
N GLY A 151 -3.54 0.85 -2.15
CA GLY A 151 -4.02 2.01 -2.92
C GLY A 151 -3.67 3.32 -2.25
N GLN A 152 -3.99 3.46 -0.97
CA GLN A 152 -3.70 4.66 -0.18
C GLN A 152 -2.18 4.93 -0.10
N LEU A 153 -1.39 3.88 0.09
CA LEU A 153 0.07 3.99 0.11
C LEU A 153 0.63 4.53 -1.22
N MET A 154 0.08 4.08 -2.36
CA MET A 154 0.49 4.59 -3.68
C MET A 154 0.08 6.05 -3.87
N ASP A 155 -1.10 6.44 -3.44
CA ASP A 155 -1.57 7.83 -3.50
C ASP A 155 -0.70 8.76 -2.63
N ASP A 156 -0.28 8.31 -1.44
CA ASP A 156 0.63 9.05 -0.57
C ASP A 156 2.02 9.23 -1.21
N ILE A 157 2.55 8.17 -1.83
CA ILE A 157 3.82 8.23 -2.54
C ILE A 157 3.70 9.18 -3.73
N GLN A 158 2.63 9.09 -4.51
CA GLN A 158 2.35 9.99 -5.62
C GLN A 158 2.34 11.45 -5.18
N ALA A 159 1.59 11.79 -4.13
CA ALA A 159 1.47 13.15 -3.62
C ALA A 159 2.85 13.73 -3.20
N ARG A 160 3.67 12.93 -2.49
CA ARG A 160 5.00 13.33 -2.05
C ARG A 160 5.97 13.52 -3.22
N VAL A 161 5.95 12.60 -4.19
CA VAL A 161 6.82 12.70 -5.37
C VAL A 161 6.36 13.83 -6.26
N ASN A 162 5.05 14.08 -6.37
CA ASN A 162 4.50 15.18 -7.16
C ASN A 162 4.98 16.56 -6.67
N ALA A 163 5.10 16.74 -5.36
CA ALA A 163 5.66 17.95 -4.77
C ALA A 163 7.12 18.21 -5.21
N GLU A 164 7.91 17.15 -5.43
CA GLU A 164 9.27 17.25 -5.93
C GLU A 164 9.32 17.36 -7.46
N ALA A 165 8.45 16.64 -8.18
CA ALA A 165 8.34 16.68 -9.65
C ALA A 165 8.04 18.07 -10.17
N GLY A 166 7.25 18.86 -9.45
CA GLY A 166 6.97 20.26 -9.77
C GLY A 166 8.21 21.15 -9.90
N ARG A 167 9.33 20.78 -9.27
CA ARG A 167 10.62 21.50 -9.41
C ARG A 167 11.22 21.32 -10.80
N TYR A 168 10.89 20.21 -11.46
CA TYR A 168 11.32 19.87 -12.82
C TYR A 168 10.28 20.24 -13.88
N GLY A 169 9.18 20.90 -13.48
CA GLY A 169 8.09 21.26 -14.38
C GLY A 169 7.24 20.07 -14.83
N ALA A 170 7.27 18.97 -14.06
CA ALA A 170 6.52 17.75 -14.33
C ALA A 170 5.49 17.47 -13.23
N GLU A 171 4.47 16.71 -13.58
CA GLU A 171 3.43 16.21 -12.71
C GLU A 171 3.38 14.68 -12.80
N ILE A 172 3.34 14.02 -11.66
CA ILE A 172 3.09 12.59 -11.58
C ILE A 172 1.59 12.34 -11.61
N VAL A 173 1.14 11.65 -12.65
CA VAL A 173 -0.29 11.33 -12.86
C VAL A 173 -0.70 10.12 -12.05
N ASP A 174 0.19 9.11 -11.98
CA ASP A 174 -0.11 7.84 -11.32
C ASP A 174 1.19 7.09 -10.96
N VAL A 175 1.15 6.33 -9.86
CA VAL A 175 2.24 5.44 -9.43
C VAL A 175 1.67 4.07 -9.12
N ARG A 176 2.21 3.02 -9.72
CA ARG A 176 1.75 1.64 -9.50
C ARG A 176 2.91 0.67 -9.32
N ILE A 177 2.72 -0.29 -8.44
CA ILE A 177 3.61 -1.44 -8.33
C ILE A 177 3.17 -2.49 -9.34
N LYS A 178 4.06 -2.90 -10.24
CA LYS A 178 3.87 -4.01 -11.18
C LYS A 178 3.91 -5.35 -10.43
N ARG A 179 4.91 -5.50 -9.57
CA ARG A 179 5.19 -6.75 -8.87
C ARG A 179 5.94 -6.46 -7.56
N ALA A 180 5.62 -7.25 -6.53
CA ALA A 180 6.35 -7.25 -5.27
C ALA A 180 6.55 -8.72 -4.86
N ASP A 181 7.77 -9.20 -5.00
CA ASP A 181 8.14 -10.58 -4.77
C ASP A 181 9.20 -10.69 -3.67
N LEU A 182 9.26 -11.87 -3.09
CA LEU A 182 10.40 -12.27 -2.26
C LEU A 182 11.53 -12.77 -3.18
N PRO A 183 12.79 -12.49 -2.86
CA PRO A 183 13.93 -13.03 -3.62
C PRO A 183 13.87 -14.56 -3.67
N THR A 184 14.17 -15.15 -4.80
CA THR A 184 14.22 -16.61 -4.96
C THR A 184 15.40 -17.24 -4.22
N GLY A 185 15.25 -18.52 -3.80
CA GLY A 185 16.29 -19.30 -3.09
C GLY A 185 16.13 -19.33 -1.58
N ASP A 186 17.22 -19.56 -0.85
CA ASP A 186 17.26 -19.69 0.62
C ASP A 186 16.54 -18.55 1.39
N PRO A 187 16.62 -17.26 0.95
CA PRO A 187 15.87 -16.19 1.61
C PRO A 187 14.36 -16.38 1.54
N LEU A 188 13.84 -16.93 0.45
CA LEU A 188 12.41 -17.21 0.26
C LEU A 188 11.93 -18.31 1.21
N GLU A 189 12.67 -19.42 1.27
CA GLU A 189 12.34 -20.54 2.18
C GLU A 189 12.41 -20.11 3.65
N SER A 190 13.43 -19.35 4.03
CA SER A 190 13.59 -18.78 5.36
C SER A 190 12.45 -17.81 5.71
N ALA A 191 11.96 -17.03 4.75
CA ALA A 191 10.82 -16.13 4.95
C ALA A 191 9.53 -16.93 5.18
N PHE A 192 9.26 -17.96 4.39
CA PHE A 192 8.10 -18.83 4.59
C PHE A 192 8.15 -19.60 5.91
N ALA A 193 9.31 -20.10 6.31
CA ALA A 193 9.49 -20.77 7.60
C ALA A 193 9.15 -19.82 8.77
N ARG A 194 9.66 -18.57 8.73
CA ARG A 194 9.33 -17.55 9.74
C ARG A 194 7.84 -17.22 9.77
N MET A 195 7.21 -17.01 8.61
CA MET A 195 5.78 -16.74 8.53
C MET A 195 4.94 -17.89 9.09
N ARG A 196 5.30 -19.15 8.79
CA ARG A 196 4.65 -20.33 9.35
C ARG A 196 4.78 -20.36 10.88
N THR A 197 6.00 -20.19 11.40
CA THR A 197 6.26 -20.18 12.84
C THR A 197 5.47 -19.07 13.54
N ALA A 198 5.42 -17.86 12.97
CA ALA A 198 4.65 -16.75 13.52
C ALA A 198 3.15 -17.07 13.58
N ARG A 199 2.58 -17.66 12.52
CA ARG A 199 1.16 -18.08 12.50
C ARG A 199 0.86 -19.21 13.48
N GLU A 200 1.76 -20.15 13.62
CA GLU A 200 1.62 -21.21 14.63
C GLU A 200 1.67 -20.65 16.05
N GLN A 201 2.52 -19.67 16.29
CA GLN A 201 2.61 -19.00 17.60
C GLN A 201 1.34 -18.19 17.89
N GLU A 202 0.83 -17.46 16.93
CA GLU A 202 -0.43 -16.73 17.02
C GLU A 202 -1.59 -17.71 17.35
N ALA A 203 -1.69 -18.81 16.62
CA ALA A 203 -2.69 -19.84 16.86
C ALA A 203 -2.57 -20.47 18.27
N ARG A 204 -1.33 -20.74 18.76
CA ARG A 204 -1.10 -21.20 20.13
C ARG A 204 -1.55 -20.18 21.17
N ASN A 205 -1.26 -18.90 20.94
CA ASN A 205 -1.69 -17.82 21.81
C ASN A 205 -3.22 -17.71 21.91
N PHE A 206 -3.92 -17.78 20.78
CA PHE A 206 -5.39 -17.77 20.77
C PHE A 206 -5.99 -18.96 21.50
N ARG A 207 -5.43 -20.17 21.28
CA ARG A 207 -5.88 -21.37 22.00
C ARG A 207 -5.63 -21.25 23.50
N ALA A 208 -4.47 -20.74 23.92
CA ALA A 208 -4.13 -20.53 25.32
C ALA A 208 -5.08 -19.51 25.99
N GLN A 209 -5.36 -18.41 25.32
CA GLN A 209 -6.33 -17.41 25.79
C GLN A 209 -7.73 -17.99 25.92
N GLY A 210 -8.18 -18.76 24.91
CA GLY A 210 -9.47 -19.44 24.94
C GLY A 210 -9.56 -20.46 26.09
N ALA A 211 -8.53 -21.27 26.29
CA ALA A 211 -8.44 -22.20 27.41
C ALA A 211 -8.47 -21.47 28.76
N LYS A 212 -7.72 -20.39 28.92
CA LYS A 212 -7.74 -19.55 30.11
C LYS A 212 -9.13 -19.01 30.42
N GLN A 213 -9.80 -18.43 29.41
CA GLN A 213 -11.15 -17.90 29.57
C GLN A 213 -12.16 -18.98 29.92
N ALA A 214 -12.09 -20.15 29.27
CA ALA A 214 -12.94 -21.30 29.61
C ALA A 214 -12.73 -21.77 31.03
N GLN A 215 -11.47 -21.80 31.51
CA GLN A 215 -11.18 -22.18 32.91
C GLN A 215 -11.67 -21.16 33.91
N ILE A 216 -11.54 -19.84 33.64
CA ILE A 216 -12.09 -18.79 34.50
C ILE A 216 -13.61 -18.90 34.55
N MET A 217 -14.26 -19.12 33.42
CA MET A 217 -15.72 -19.25 33.33
C MET A 217 -16.21 -20.47 34.13
N ARG A 218 -15.54 -21.60 34.01
CA ARG A 218 -15.84 -22.82 34.81
C ARG A 218 -15.62 -22.53 36.28
N ALA A 219 -14.48 -21.97 36.68
CA ALA A 219 -14.21 -21.65 38.07
C ALA A 219 -15.23 -20.70 38.69
N ASN A 220 -15.67 -19.68 37.95
CA ASN A 220 -16.71 -18.78 38.39
C ASN A 220 -18.07 -19.49 38.55
N ALA A 221 -18.42 -20.37 37.59
CA ALA A 221 -19.64 -21.15 37.65
C ALA A 221 -19.61 -22.14 38.86
N ASP A 222 -18.48 -22.80 39.09
CA ASP A 222 -18.29 -23.69 40.23
C ASP A 222 -18.38 -22.91 41.55
N ALA A 223 -17.75 -21.73 41.63
CA ALA A 223 -17.84 -20.88 42.82
C ALA A 223 -19.27 -20.40 43.07
N GLU A 224 -20.02 -20.01 42.02
CA GLU A 224 -21.42 -19.61 42.15
C GLU A 224 -22.31 -20.79 42.57
N ALA A 225 -22.10 -21.95 41.95
CA ALA A 225 -22.78 -23.19 42.38
C ALA A 225 -22.52 -23.51 43.85
N ALA A 226 -21.25 -23.45 44.28
CA ALA A 226 -20.85 -23.67 45.68
C ALA A 226 -21.51 -22.64 46.60
N ARG A 227 -21.64 -21.38 46.20
CA ARG A 227 -22.33 -20.31 46.95
C ARG A 227 -23.82 -20.62 47.09
N ILE A 228 -24.47 -21.05 46.02
CA ILE A 228 -25.92 -21.42 46.05
C ILE A 228 -26.12 -22.61 46.97
N TYR A 229 -25.25 -23.65 46.86
CA TYR A 229 -25.29 -24.78 47.75
C TYR A 229 -25.06 -24.40 49.22
N ALA A 230 -24.07 -23.57 49.53
CA ALA A 230 -23.79 -23.10 50.89
C ALA A 230 -24.96 -22.34 51.50
N ASN A 231 -25.58 -21.46 50.71
CA ASN A 231 -26.78 -20.70 51.14
C ASN A 231 -28.00 -21.61 51.38
N SER A 232 -28.15 -22.68 50.60
CA SER A 232 -29.20 -23.68 50.79
C SER A 232 -28.93 -24.58 51.98
N PHE A 233 -27.66 -24.96 52.17
CA PHE A 233 -27.17 -25.74 53.30
C PHE A 233 -27.41 -25.05 54.65
N GLY A 234 -27.19 -23.75 54.70
CA GLY A 234 -27.43 -22.97 55.94
C GLY A 234 -28.89 -22.91 56.41
N LYS A 235 -29.85 -23.35 55.59
CA LYS A 235 -31.29 -23.39 55.96
C LYS A 235 -31.64 -24.69 56.74
N ASP A 236 -31.04 -25.82 56.36
CA ASP A 236 -31.21 -27.12 57.05
C ASP A 236 -29.97 -27.98 56.81
N ALA A 237 -29.03 -27.93 57.75
CA ALA A 237 -27.75 -28.61 57.64
C ALA A 237 -27.92 -30.15 57.75
N ASP A 238 -28.86 -30.59 58.51
CA ASP A 238 -29.11 -32.03 58.72
C ASP A 238 -29.73 -32.70 57.47
N PHE A 239 -30.70 -32.00 56.86
CA PHE A 239 -31.23 -32.47 55.57
C PHE A 239 -30.22 -32.51 54.47
N TYR A 240 -29.37 -31.50 54.39
CA TYR A 240 -28.30 -31.48 53.37
C TYR A 240 -27.27 -32.59 53.59
N ALA A 241 -26.86 -32.86 54.79
CA ALA A 241 -25.97 -33.99 55.12
C ALA A 241 -26.56 -35.32 54.69
N PHE A 242 -27.82 -35.54 54.96
CA PHE A 242 -28.57 -36.72 54.51
C PHE A 242 -28.63 -36.79 52.95
N TYR A 243 -28.99 -35.71 52.29
CA TYR A 243 -29.07 -35.65 50.82
C TYR A 243 -27.69 -35.96 50.16
N ARG A 244 -26.62 -35.37 50.68
CA ARG A 244 -25.26 -35.63 50.22
C ARG A 244 -24.80 -37.09 50.46
N ALA A 245 -25.16 -37.65 51.58
CA ALA A 245 -24.87 -39.06 51.84
C ALA A 245 -25.62 -39.97 50.83
N MET A 246 -26.89 -39.70 50.57
CA MET A 246 -27.68 -40.43 49.58
C MET A 246 -27.12 -40.31 48.17
N GLN A 247 -26.68 -39.11 47.78
CA GLN A 247 -26.01 -38.91 46.47
C GLN A 247 -24.67 -39.65 46.37
N ALA A 248 -23.89 -39.68 47.45
CA ALA A 248 -22.66 -40.41 47.50
C ALA A 248 -22.90 -41.92 47.37
N TYR A 249 -23.92 -42.46 48.07
CA TYR A 249 -24.33 -43.86 47.94
C TYR A 249 -24.76 -44.16 46.51
N GLN A 250 -25.61 -43.35 45.89
CA GLN A 250 -26.08 -43.59 44.55
C GLN A 250 -24.92 -43.60 43.52
N ARG A 251 -23.96 -42.72 43.66
CA ARG A 251 -22.77 -42.71 42.78
C ARG A 251 -21.87 -43.92 43.02
N THR A 252 -21.64 -44.30 44.27
CA THR A 252 -20.77 -45.41 44.59
C THR A 252 -21.35 -46.76 44.15
N PHE A 253 -22.66 -46.94 44.25
CA PHE A 253 -23.32 -48.20 43.92
C PHE A 253 -23.80 -48.29 42.45
N ASN A 254 -23.87 -47.18 41.74
CA ASN A 254 -24.35 -47.16 40.35
C ASN A 254 -23.31 -47.68 39.33
N ASP A 255 -22.01 -47.62 39.67
CA ASP A 255 -20.92 -48.06 38.77
C ASP A 255 -20.71 -49.59 38.74
N GLY A 256 -21.48 -50.38 39.47
CA GLY A 256 -21.51 -51.85 39.39
C GLY A 256 -20.20 -52.60 39.75
N ASN A 257 -19.11 -51.90 39.92
CA ASN A 257 -17.76 -52.49 40.16
C ASN A 257 -17.19 -52.19 41.56
N ALA A 258 -17.99 -51.62 42.46
CA ALA A 258 -17.50 -51.29 43.80
C ALA A 258 -17.72 -52.43 44.75
N ASN A 259 -16.65 -53.13 45.09
CA ASN A 259 -16.65 -54.02 46.28
C ASN A 259 -16.44 -53.19 47.53
N VAL A 260 -17.50 -52.89 48.23
CA VAL A 260 -17.45 -52.11 49.47
C VAL A 260 -17.39 -53.06 50.67
N VAL A 261 -16.24 -53.10 51.31
CA VAL A 261 -16.08 -53.83 52.63
C VAL A 261 -16.36 -52.82 53.74
N LEU A 262 -17.48 -52.99 54.43
CA LEU A 262 -17.93 -52.09 55.48
C LEU A 262 -17.91 -52.73 56.82
N SER A 263 -17.29 -52.06 57.79
CA SER A 263 -17.48 -52.41 59.22
C SER A 263 -18.84 -51.89 59.68
N ALA A 264 -19.44 -52.62 60.66
CA ALA A 264 -20.75 -52.24 61.23
C ALA A 264 -20.76 -50.83 61.87
N ASP A 265 -19.59 -50.26 62.21
CA ASP A 265 -19.47 -48.92 62.82
C ASP A 265 -18.92 -47.88 61.90
N ASN A 266 -18.95 -48.11 60.59
CA ASN A 266 -18.46 -47.15 59.60
C ASN A 266 -19.35 -45.93 59.57
N GLU A 267 -18.72 -44.77 59.66
CA GLU A 267 -19.40 -43.41 59.50
C GLU A 267 -20.17 -43.27 58.23
N PHE A 268 -19.71 -43.94 57.14
CA PHE A 268 -20.38 -43.91 55.81
C PHE A 268 -21.82 -44.50 55.88
N LEU A 269 -22.08 -45.48 56.78
CA LEU A 269 -23.42 -46.08 56.91
C LEU A 269 -24.24 -45.44 58.06
N ARG A 270 -23.76 -44.42 58.71
CA ARG A 270 -24.43 -43.77 59.84
C ARG A 270 -25.88 -43.39 59.56
N GLU A 271 -26.17 -42.89 58.41
CA GLU A 271 -27.54 -42.45 57.97
C GLU A 271 -28.47 -43.63 57.66
N PHE A 272 -27.90 -44.84 57.35
CA PHE A 272 -28.67 -46.07 57.21
C PHE A 272 -29.08 -46.70 58.52
N LYS A 273 -28.36 -46.48 59.63
CA LYS A 273 -28.69 -46.97 60.95
C LYS A 273 -29.88 -46.23 61.60
N GLY A 274 -30.40 -45.19 60.99
CA GLY A 274 -31.46 -44.39 61.57
C GLY A 274 -30.98 -43.48 62.72
N ARG A 275 -31.56 -42.30 62.83
CA ARG A 275 -31.33 -41.40 63.97
C ARG A 275 -31.84 -42.08 65.23
N SER A 276 -30.94 -42.58 66.11
CA SER A 276 -31.33 -42.89 67.46
C SER A 276 -31.79 -41.62 68.17
N ARG A 277 -33.03 -41.57 68.57
CA ARG A 277 -33.60 -40.49 69.37
C ARG A 277 -32.86 -40.35 70.68
#